data_ef7f3ff790ea59b652be6ffd968f9888
#
_entry.id   ef7f3ff790ea59b652be6ffd968f9888
#
_cell.length_a   1.000
_cell.length_b   1.000
_cell.length_c   1.000
_cell.angle_alpha   90.00
_cell.angle_beta   90.00
_cell.angle_gamma   90.00
#
_symmetry.space_group_name_H-M   'P 1'
#
loop_
_entity.id
_entity.type
_entity.pdbx_description
1 polymer ?
#
loop_
_entity_poly.entity_id
_entity_poly.type
_entity_poly.pdbx_seq_one_letter_code
_entity_poly.pdbx_strand_id
1 'polypeptide(L)'
;MPHIAHELQVERAVRAQPVYPPSEDDFRNALRGVVRDKVAGELRKRHSAVERQATQSRADEDFGTFLHLLLEGRRDDLAKFAAASGSAKHVCQAFLTPAARCIGDLWVADRLSFVDVTHKTAMLQRLMRERFMAEADDACLPLDSADRSILLAAADDEQHTFGLAMVAEHFWAAGWEVELANRGDLKEAGKLAASRPFSLIGLSVGHRRHLDELSDKVAFLRRSSCDESSCLMLGGPAFQDESPRRVERYGADIVCQDAAHAVASGESFISTKSLGRSSTS
;
A
#
# COMPACT_ATOMS: atom_id res chain seq x y z
N MET A 1 -56.82 -12.58 22.80
CA MET A 1 -55.75 -11.89 23.55
C MET A 1 -54.60 -12.84 23.80
N PRO A 2 -53.73 -13.14 22.82
CA PRO A 2 -52.41 -13.73 23.09
C PRO A 2 -51.29 -13.09 22.23
N HIS A 3 -51.22 -11.73 22.14
CA HIS A 3 -50.20 -11.06 21.37
C HIS A 3 -49.24 -10.18 22.20
N ILE A 4 -49.44 -10.10 23.49
CA ILE A 4 -48.63 -9.21 24.37
C ILE A 4 -47.50 -9.97 25.08
N ALA A 5 -47.52 -11.31 25.05
CA ALA A 5 -46.50 -12.13 25.73
C ALA A 5 -45.20 -12.36 24.92
N HIS A 6 -45.20 -12.07 23.63
CA HIS A 6 -44.04 -12.34 22.76
C HIS A 6 -43.08 -11.13 22.67
N GLU A 7 -43.55 -9.90 22.84
CA GLU A 7 -42.69 -8.70 22.80
C GLU A 7 -41.83 -8.52 24.04
N LEU A 8 -42.27 -8.98 25.20
CA LEU A 8 -41.51 -8.86 26.45
C LEU A 8 -40.37 -9.88 26.61
N GLN A 9 -40.27 -10.88 25.74
CA GLN A 9 -39.13 -11.83 25.72
C GLN A 9 -37.98 -11.38 24.86
N VAL A 10 -38.18 -10.48 23.89
CA VAL A 10 -37.14 -9.98 23.03
C VAL A 10 -36.35 -8.84 23.66
N GLU A 11 -36.99 -8.01 24.52
CA GLU A 11 -36.31 -6.94 25.23
C GLU A 11 -35.39 -7.39 26.39
N ARG A 12 -35.49 -8.64 26.82
CA ARG A 12 -34.65 -9.19 27.90
C ARG A 12 -33.33 -9.79 27.46
N ALA A 13 -33.08 -9.89 26.16
CA ALA A 13 -31.85 -10.47 25.57
C ALA A 13 -30.74 -9.43 25.25
N VAL A 14 -31.03 -8.14 25.39
CA VAL A 14 -30.02 -7.07 25.19
C VAL A 14 -29.59 -6.50 26.55
N ARG A 15 -29.17 -7.36 27.47
CA ARG A 15 -28.30 -6.92 28.55
C ARG A 15 -26.86 -7.09 28.07
N ALA A 16 -26.23 -5.95 27.76
CA ALA A 16 -24.80 -5.85 27.47
C ALA A 16 -24.02 -6.69 28.51
N GLN A 17 -23.39 -7.74 28.05
CA GLN A 17 -22.34 -8.40 28.81
C GLN A 17 -21.21 -7.38 29.00
N PRO A 18 -20.58 -7.30 30.16
CA PRO A 18 -19.44 -6.43 30.37
C PRO A 18 -18.36 -6.85 29.37
N VAL A 19 -17.95 -5.90 28.52
CA VAL A 19 -16.82 -6.06 27.59
C VAL A 19 -15.56 -6.07 28.47
N TYR A 20 -15.18 -7.24 28.94
CA TYR A 20 -13.84 -7.43 29.48
C TYR A 20 -12.86 -7.33 28.32
N PRO A 21 -11.72 -6.66 28.49
CA PRO A 21 -10.66 -6.73 27.49
C PRO A 21 -10.32 -8.22 27.25
N PRO A 22 -10.22 -8.64 25.98
CA PRO A 22 -9.95 -10.04 25.67
C PRO A 22 -8.66 -10.49 26.36
N SER A 23 -8.68 -11.71 26.92
CA SER A 23 -7.47 -12.28 27.50
C SER A 23 -6.37 -12.38 26.45
N GLU A 24 -5.10 -12.42 26.88
CA GLU A 24 -3.95 -12.57 25.98
C GLU A 24 -4.06 -13.82 25.11
N ASP A 25 -4.66 -14.88 25.65
CA ASP A 25 -4.95 -16.12 24.92
C ASP A 25 -6.07 -15.97 23.90
N ASP A 26 -7.11 -15.20 24.20
CA ASP A 26 -8.18 -14.87 23.24
C ASP A 26 -7.64 -14.03 22.09
N PHE A 27 -6.75 -13.09 22.39
CA PHE A 27 -6.07 -12.28 21.38
C PHE A 27 -5.15 -13.14 20.49
N ARG A 28 -4.35 -14.02 21.09
CA ARG A 28 -3.50 -14.98 20.36
C ARG A 28 -4.32 -15.92 19.47
N ASN A 29 -5.43 -16.42 19.96
CA ASN A 29 -6.31 -17.31 19.21
C ASN A 29 -7.03 -16.58 18.07
N ALA A 30 -7.50 -15.35 18.30
CA ALA A 30 -8.07 -14.51 17.25
C ALA A 30 -7.02 -14.15 16.17
N LEU A 31 -5.79 -13.82 16.58
CA LEU A 31 -4.68 -13.54 15.67
C LEU A 31 -4.32 -14.78 14.82
N ARG A 32 -4.26 -15.97 15.43
CA ARG A 32 -4.06 -17.24 14.72
C ARG A 32 -5.20 -17.51 13.73
N GLY A 33 -6.44 -17.15 14.07
CA GLY A 33 -7.60 -17.25 13.19
C GLY A 33 -7.46 -16.32 11.96
N VAL A 34 -7.17 -15.05 12.18
CA VAL A 34 -6.98 -14.06 11.09
C VAL A 34 -5.82 -14.45 10.18
N VAL A 35 -4.68 -14.85 10.76
CA VAL A 35 -3.52 -15.33 9.98
C VAL A 35 -3.88 -16.59 9.18
N ARG A 36 -4.55 -17.57 9.80
CA ARG A 36 -4.95 -18.81 9.15
C ARG A 36 -5.98 -18.61 8.04
N ASP A 37 -7.04 -17.85 8.30
CA ASP A 37 -8.22 -17.83 7.43
C ASP A 37 -8.12 -16.76 6.33
N LYS A 38 -7.57 -15.59 6.62
CA LYS A 38 -7.44 -14.52 5.62
C LYS A 38 -6.10 -14.54 4.88
N VAL A 39 -4.98 -14.69 5.58
CA VAL A 39 -3.65 -14.65 4.95
C VAL A 39 -3.37 -15.95 4.20
N ALA A 40 -3.58 -17.10 4.82
CA ALA A 40 -3.37 -18.41 4.19
C ALA A 40 -4.38 -18.68 3.06
N GLY A 41 -5.60 -18.16 3.17
CA GLY A 41 -6.64 -18.27 2.13
C GLY A 41 -6.30 -17.49 0.87
N GLU A 42 -5.84 -16.25 1.01
CA GLU A 42 -5.50 -15.37 -0.11
C GLU A 42 -4.21 -15.81 -0.82
N LEU A 43 -3.23 -16.29 -0.05
CA LEU A 43 -1.98 -16.83 -0.59
C LEU A 43 -2.18 -18.17 -1.31
N ARG A 44 -3.11 -19.04 -0.86
CA ARG A 44 -3.40 -20.33 -1.50
C ARG A 44 -3.99 -20.21 -2.91
N LYS A 45 -4.68 -19.13 -3.24
CA LYS A 45 -5.29 -18.93 -4.55
C LYS A 45 -4.31 -18.67 -5.69
N ARG A 46 -3.05 -18.36 -5.39
CA ARG A 46 -2.08 -17.86 -6.39
C ARG A 46 -1.04 -18.85 -6.90
N HIS A 47 -0.89 -20.07 -6.38
CA HIS A 47 0.20 -20.95 -6.81
C HIS A 47 -0.11 -22.47 -6.79
N SER A 48 0.45 -23.30 -7.72
CA SER A 48 0.20 -24.75 -7.95
C SER A 48 1.02 -25.73 -7.07
N ALA A 49 0.64 -26.97 -6.96
CA ALA A 49 0.25 -27.65 -5.77
C ALA A 49 1.27 -28.46 -4.89
N VAL A 50 2.49 -28.74 -5.17
CA VAL A 50 3.30 -29.64 -4.28
C VAL A 50 4.60 -29.01 -3.73
N GLU A 51 5.46 -28.46 -4.54
CA GLU A 51 6.64 -27.71 -4.05
C GLU A 51 6.27 -26.42 -3.29
N ARG A 52 5.08 -25.96 -3.59
CA ARG A 52 4.50 -24.74 -3.03
C ARG A 52 4.00 -24.92 -1.61
N GLN A 53 3.61 -26.12 -1.21
CA GLN A 53 3.03 -26.36 0.11
C GLN A 53 4.10 -26.22 1.23
N ALA A 54 5.31 -26.68 0.99
CA ALA A 54 6.42 -26.52 1.95
C ALA A 54 6.95 -25.08 2.00
N THR A 55 7.07 -24.41 0.83
CA THR A 55 7.50 -23.02 0.71
C THR A 55 6.44 -22.09 1.29
N GLN A 56 5.16 -22.39 1.06
CA GLN A 56 4.01 -21.67 1.59
C GLN A 56 3.94 -21.76 3.12
N SER A 57 4.10 -22.96 3.69
CA SER A 57 4.09 -23.16 5.14
C SER A 57 5.18 -22.34 5.83
N ARG A 58 6.38 -22.29 5.23
CA ARG A 58 7.49 -21.50 5.76
C ARG A 58 7.24 -19.99 5.65
N ALA A 59 6.69 -19.53 4.52
CA ALA A 59 6.34 -18.12 4.35
C ALA A 59 5.23 -17.68 5.32
N ASP A 60 4.27 -18.55 5.60
CA ASP A 60 3.21 -18.30 6.58
C ASP A 60 3.76 -18.24 8.02
N GLU A 61 4.74 -19.10 8.37
CA GLU A 61 5.44 -19.08 9.66
C GLU A 61 6.30 -17.83 9.83
N ASP A 62 7.05 -17.45 8.79
CA ASP A 62 7.90 -16.25 8.78
C ASP A 62 7.03 -15.00 8.92
N PHE A 63 5.90 -14.90 8.19
CA PHE A 63 4.96 -13.80 8.33
C PHE A 63 4.31 -13.76 9.72
N GLY A 64 3.95 -14.92 10.28
CA GLY A 64 3.42 -15.03 11.63
C GLY A 64 4.41 -14.50 12.68
N THR A 65 5.69 -14.86 12.53
CA THR A 65 6.77 -14.37 13.39
C THR A 65 6.95 -12.87 13.28
N PHE A 66 6.99 -12.33 12.05
CA PHE A 66 7.09 -10.90 11.79
C PHE A 66 5.93 -10.12 12.43
N LEU A 67 4.70 -10.58 12.21
CA LEU A 67 3.51 -9.95 12.75
C LEU A 67 3.48 -9.96 14.29
N HIS A 68 3.91 -11.07 14.89
CA HIS A 68 4.03 -11.17 16.35
C HIS A 68 5.02 -10.14 16.90
N LEU A 69 6.24 -10.05 16.33
CA LEU A 69 7.24 -9.05 16.74
C LEU A 69 6.71 -7.61 16.59
N LEU A 70 5.98 -7.33 15.53
CA LEU A 70 5.37 -6.02 15.29
C LEU A 70 4.31 -5.70 16.36
N LEU A 71 3.42 -6.64 16.66
CA LEU A 71 2.35 -6.46 17.62
C LEU A 71 2.87 -6.31 19.05
N GLU A 72 3.94 -7.01 19.42
CA GLU A 72 4.63 -6.84 20.70
C GLU A 72 5.50 -5.58 20.80
N GLY A 73 5.72 -4.87 19.70
CA GLY A 73 6.55 -3.65 19.67
C GLY A 73 8.05 -3.93 19.79
N ARG A 74 8.50 -5.14 19.47
CA ARG A 74 9.91 -5.57 19.57
C ARG A 74 10.74 -5.06 18.39
N ARG A 75 11.08 -3.78 18.42
CA ARG A 75 11.72 -3.05 17.30
C ARG A 75 13.03 -3.67 16.82
N ASP A 76 13.94 -3.99 17.75
CA ASP A 76 15.26 -4.48 17.39
C ASP A 76 15.20 -5.87 16.77
N ASP A 77 14.31 -6.73 17.27
CA ASP A 77 14.12 -8.07 16.72
C ASP A 77 13.41 -8.03 15.38
N LEU A 78 12.46 -7.09 15.20
CA LEU A 78 11.79 -6.86 13.94
C LEU A 78 12.79 -6.37 12.87
N ALA A 79 13.71 -5.47 13.23
CA ALA A 79 14.76 -4.99 12.34
C ALA A 79 15.74 -6.11 11.95
N LYS A 80 16.17 -6.94 12.91
CA LYS A 80 17.02 -8.12 12.65
C LYS A 80 16.32 -9.12 11.74
N PHE A 81 15.04 -9.41 12.01
CA PHE A 81 14.24 -10.30 11.17
C PHE A 81 14.18 -9.79 9.72
N ALA A 82 13.83 -8.52 9.55
CA ALA A 82 13.74 -7.92 8.22
C ALA A 82 15.09 -7.89 7.49
N ALA A 83 16.21 -7.67 8.21
CA ALA A 83 17.55 -7.70 7.63
C ALA A 83 17.93 -9.10 7.15
N ALA A 84 17.49 -10.15 7.84
CA ALA A 84 17.74 -11.54 7.47
C ALA A 84 16.80 -12.04 6.35
N SER A 85 15.69 -11.34 6.08
CA SER A 85 14.63 -11.79 5.17
C SER A 85 14.86 -11.43 3.70
N GLY A 86 16.02 -10.93 3.32
CA GLY A 86 16.37 -10.61 1.93
C GLY A 86 16.25 -9.14 1.57
N SER A 87 15.96 -8.84 0.29
CA SER A 87 15.94 -7.45 -0.21
C SER A 87 14.81 -6.60 0.37
N ALA A 88 14.99 -5.27 0.40
CA ALA A 88 13.97 -4.31 0.84
C ALA A 88 12.66 -4.51 0.07
N LYS A 89 12.74 -4.73 -1.24
CA LYS A 89 11.57 -5.05 -2.08
C LYS A 89 10.85 -6.30 -1.60
N HIS A 90 11.60 -7.38 -1.31
CA HIS A 90 11.01 -8.63 -0.80
C HIS A 90 10.36 -8.40 0.56
N VAL A 91 11.04 -7.73 1.48
CA VAL A 91 10.52 -7.40 2.82
C VAL A 91 9.23 -6.59 2.71
N CYS A 92 9.16 -5.60 1.82
CA CYS A 92 7.94 -4.84 1.59
C CYS A 92 6.77 -5.70 1.11
N GLN A 93 7.02 -6.59 0.15
CA GLN A 93 5.97 -7.42 -0.45
C GLN A 93 5.52 -8.56 0.47
N ALA A 94 6.48 -9.26 1.10
CA ALA A 94 6.20 -10.44 1.91
C ALA A 94 5.73 -10.12 3.33
N PHE A 95 6.16 -8.99 3.90
CA PHE A 95 5.92 -8.68 5.31
C PHE A 95 5.23 -7.34 5.55
N LEU A 96 5.76 -6.22 5.04
CA LEU A 96 5.24 -4.89 5.41
C LEU A 96 3.82 -4.65 4.88
N THR A 97 3.57 -4.97 3.60
CA THR A 97 2.25 -4.79 2.98
C THR A 97 1.17 -5.66 3.62
N PRO A 98 1.39 -6.98 3.82
CA PRO A 98 0.43 -7.82 4.52
C PRO A 98 0.21 -7.40 5.97
N ALA A 99 1.27 -6.99 6.69
CA ALA A 99 1.16 -6.54 8.07
C ALA A 99 0.35 -5.24 8.20
N ALA A 100 0.54 -4.27 7.31
CA ALA A 100 -0.24 -3.05 7.30
C ALA A 100 -1.74 -3.32 7.07
N ARG A 101 -2.08 -4.26 6.19
CA ARG A 101 -3.47 -4.72 5.97
C ARG A 101 -4.03 -5.40 7.22
N CYS A 102 -3.24 -6.27 7.84
CA CYS A 102 -3.64 -6.97 9.07
C CYS A 102 -3.90 -5.98 10.23
N ILE A 103 -3.07 -4.94 10.40
CA ILE A 103 -3.29 -3.87 11.37
C ILE A 103 -4.62 -3.15 11.09
N GLY A 104 -4.93 -2.83 9.83
CA GLY A 104 -6.19 -2.23 9.43
C GLY A 104 -7.39 -3.12 9.75
N ASP A 105 -7.31 -4.41 9.45
CA ASP A 105 -8.36 -5.39 9.76
C ASP A 105 -8.60 -5.53 11.28
N LEU A 106 -7.51 -5.54 12.08
CA LEU A 106 -7.59 -5.59 13.55
C LEU A 106 -8.22 -4.32 14.11
N TRP A 107 -7.94 -3.16 13.52
CA TRP A 107 -8.59 -1.91 13.92
C TRP A 107 -10.09 -1.90 13.61
N VAL A 108 -10.48 -2.29 12.41
CA VAL A 108 -11.91 -2.40 12.03
C VAL A 108 -12.66 -3.40 12.92
N ALA A 109 -11.95 -4.41 13.43
CA ALA A 109 -12.51 -5.40 14.36
C ALA A 109 -12.45 -4.96 15.86
N ASP A 110 -12.14 -3.67 16.16
CA ASP A 110 -11.96 -3.13 17.52
C ASP A 110 -10.93 -3.90 18.38
N ARG A 111 -9.90 -4.50 17.74
CA ARG A 111 -8.85 -5.28 18.42
C ARG A 111 -7.58 -4.46 18.66
N LEU A 112 -7.42 -3.34 17.99
CA LEU A 112 -6.35 -2.37 18.19
C LEU A 112 -6.95 -0.98 18.43
N SER A 113 -6.36 -0.22 19.34
CA SER A 113 -6.70 1.18 19.55
C SER A 113 -6.10 2.06 18.44
N PHE A 114 -6.59 3.30 18.31
CA PHE A 114 -5.99 4.31 17.42
C PHE A 114 -4.49 4.51 17.69
N VAL A 115 -4.10 4.51 18.96
CA VAL A 115 -2.69 4.67 19.37
C VAL A 115 -1.86 3.47 18.90
N ASP A 116 -2.39 2.24 19.06
CA ASP A 116 -1.70 1.04 18.59
C ASP A 116 -1.50 1.05 17.09
N VAL A 117 -2.55 1.34 16.32
CA VAL A 117 -2.47 1.44 14.85
C VAL A 117 -1.43 2.46 14.42
N THR A 118 -1.47 3.66 15.01
CA THR A 118 -0.52 4.73 14.71
C THR A 118 0.92 4.30 15.01
N HIS A 119 1.15 3.71 16.17
CA HIS A 119 2.45 3.25 16.58
C HIS A 119 2.99 2.11 15.69
N LYS A 120 2.15 1.10 15.39
CA LYS A 120 2.54 -0.04 14.54
C LYS A 120 2.83 0.42 13.10
N THR A 121 2.00 1.32 12.56
CA THR A 121 2.23 1.90 11.22
C THR A 121 3.53 2.69 11.16
N ALA A 122 3.83 3.49 12.20
CA ALA A 122 5.10 4.21 12.28
C ALA A 122 6.32 3.25 12.36
N MET A 123 6.19 2.11 13.04
CA MET A 123 7.23 1.07 13.06
C MET A 123 7.45 0.48 11.65
N LEU A 124 6.40 0.17 10.91
CA LEU A 124 6.49 -0.34 9.54
C LEU A 124 7.16 0.69 8.60
N GLN A 125 6.75 1.96 8.68
CA GLN A 125 7.35 3.04 7.88
C GLN A 125 8.84 3.21 8.15
N ARG A 126 9.22 3.19 9.41
CA ARG A 126 10.63 3.28 9.82
C ARG A 126 11.43 2.09 9.29
N LEU A 127 10.95 0.87 9.49
CA LEU A 127 11.60 -0.35 9.03
C LEU A 127 11.77 -0.35 7.50
N MET A 128 10.74 0.07 6.77
CA MET A 128 10.80 0.23 5.32
C MET A 128 11.95 1.16 4.92
N ARG A 129 11.99 2.36 5.50
CA ARG A 129 13.05 3.34 5.20
C ARG A 129 14.44 2.82 5.54
N GLU A 130 14.62 2.21 6.71
CA GLU A 130 15.90 1.62 7.12
C GLU A 130 16.38 0.55 6.13
N ARG A 131 15.46 -0.29 5.62
CA ARG A 131 15.79 -1.33 4.64
C ARG A 131 16.19 -0.77 3.27
N PHE A 132 15.45 0.21 2.75
CA PHE A 132 15.79 0.84 1.48
C PHE A 132 17.07 1.67 1.57
N MET A 133 17.30 2.38 2.67
CA MET A 133 18.54 3.14 2.87
C MET A 133 19.77 2.23 2.94
N ALA A 134 19.67 1.08 3.62
CA ALA A 134 20.77 0.12 3.70
C ALA A 134 21.14 -0.47 2.32
N GLU A 135 20.18 -0.60 1.39
CA GLU A 135 20.46 -1.07 0.02
C GLU A 135 20.94 0.04 -0.90
N ALA A 136 20.52 1.29 -0.66
CA ALA A 136 20.94 2.43 -1.46
C ALA A 136 22.42 2.78 -1.24
N ASP A 137 22.95 2.57 -0.04
CA ASP A 137 24.38 2.79 0.27
C ASP A 137 25.30 1.85 -0.53
N ASP A 138 24.79 0.66 -0.93
CA ASP A 138 25.51 -0.30 -1.77
C ASP A 138 25.32 -0.05 -3.28
N ALA A 139 24.29 0.71 -3.66
CA ALA A 139 23.97 1.00 -5.06
C ALA A 139 24.55 2.35 -5.46
N CYS A 140 25.60 2.34 -6.27
CA CYS A 140 26.07 3.52 -6.99
C CYS A 140 24.97 3.93 -7.99
N LEU A 141 24.06 4.81 -7.56
CA LEU A 141 22.96 5.27 -8.41
C LEU A 141 23.53 6.10 -9.57
N PRO A 142 23.16 5.84 -10.82
CA PRO A 142 23.56 6.67 -11.95
C PRO A 142 22.98 8.07 -11.75
N LEU A 143 23.85 9.06 -11.56
CA LEU A 143 23.50 10.47 -11.35
C LEU A 143 22.94 11.15 -12.62
N ASP A 144 22.71 10.42 -13.71
CA ASP A 144 22.39 11.00 -15.01
C ASP A 144 21.04 10.50 -15.53
N SER A 145 19.95 11.08 -15.01
CA SER A 145 18.67 11.00 -15.71
C SER A 145 17.72 12.15 -15.36
N ALA A 146 17.87 13.27 -16.06
CA ALA A 146 16.88 14.35 -16.07
C ALA A 146 15.45 13.86 -16.43
N ASP A 147 15.34 12.65 -16.97
CA ASP A 147 14.09 12.02 -17.37
C ASP A 147 13.45 11.10 -16.29
N ARG A 148 14.10 10.90 -15.11
CA ARG A 148 13.58 10.03 -14.03
C ARG A 148 13.04 10.83 -12.87
N SER A 149 11.96 11.54 -13.10
CA SER A 149 11.28 12.32 -12.05
C SER A 149 9.83 11.90 -11.92
N ILE A 150 9.36 11.72 -10.68
CA ILE A 150 7.97 11.38 -10.39
C ILE A 150 7.41 12.28 -9.29
N LEU A 151 6.21 12.82 -9.54
CA LEU A 151 5.36 13.44 -8.54
C LEU A 151 4.33 12.42 -8.06
N LEU A 152 4.29 12.15 -6.77
CA LEU A 152 3.32 11.25 -6.15
C LEU A 152 2.33 12.04 -5.29
N ALA A 153 1.05 11.78 -5.49
CA ALA A 153 -0.04 12.37 -4.73
C ALA A 153 -1.04 11.32 -4.25
N ALA A 154 -1.74 11.59 -3.16
CA ALA A 154 -2.92 10.86 -2.76
C ALA A 154 -4.18 11.59 -3.25
N ALA A 155 -5.26 10.85 -3.52
CA ALA A 155 -6.56 11.46 -3.74
C ALA A 155 -6.99 12.26 -2.51
N ASP A 156 -7.79 13.33 -2.72
CA ASP A 156 -8.27 14.18 -1.63
C ASP A 156 -8.91 13.34 -0.51
N ASP A 157 -8.72 13.77 0.74
CA ASP A 157 -9.20 13.12 1.96
C ASP A 157 -8.62 11.70 2.20
N GLU A 158 -7.59 11.30 1.46
CA GLU A 158 -6.96 10.00 1.63
C GLU A 158 -5.98 10.01 2.81
N GLN A 159 -6.32 9.27 3.86
CA GLN A 159 -5.48 9.14 5.06
C GLN A 159 -4.50 7.94 4.97
N HIS A 160 -4.70 7.04 4.01
CA HIS A 160 -3.88 5.83 3.85
C HIS A 160 -2.59 6.12 3.08
N THR A 161 -1.68 6.84 3.73
CA THR A 161 -0.41 7.30 3.11
C THR A 161 0.71 6.27 3.13
N PHE A 162 0.54 5.14 3.86
CA PHE A 162 1.57 4.11 3.94
C PHE A 162 1.88 3.48 2.57
N GLY A 163 0.84 3.17 1.79
CA GLY A 163 1.00 2.63 0.43
C GLY A 163 1.73 3.61 -0.49
N LEU A 164 1.40 4.91 -0.39
CA LEU A 164 2.07 5.95 -1.18
C LEU A 164 3.55 6.11 -0.79
N ALA A 165 3.86 6.09 0.51
CA ALA A 165 5.23 6.12 1.00
C ALA A 165 6.03 4.89 0.51
N MET A 166 5.41 3.72 0.46
CA MET A 166 6.04 2.51 -0.08
C MET A 166 6.37 2.64 -1.58
N VAL A 167 5.45 3.20 -2.36
CA VAL A 167 5.69 3.48 -3.79
C VAL A 167 6.85 4.47 -3.94
N ALA A 168 6.89 5.53 -3.13
CA ALA A 168 7.97 6.51 -3.13
C ALA A 168 9.35 5.87 -2.87
N GLU A 169 9.46 5.01 -1.86
CA GLU A 169 10.70 4.31 -1.54
C GLU A 169 11.15 3.37 -2.67
N HIS A 170 10.21 2.70 -3.36
CA HIS A 170 10.54 1.85 -4.51
C HIS A 170 11.08 2.65 -5.69
N PHE A 171 10.49 3.81 -6.00
CA PHE A 171 10.98 4.71 -7.04
C PHE A 171 12.34 5.29 -6.67
N TRP A 172 12.50 5.73 -5.43
CA TRP A 172 13.76 6.27 -4.94
C TRP A 172 14.90 5.23 -5.02
N ALA A 173 14.65 3.99 -4.58
CA ALA A 173 15.61 2.89 -4.69
C ALA A 173 15.94 2.50 -6.15
N ALA A 174 15.05 2.81 -7.09
CA ALA A 174 15.29 2.62 -8.53
C ALA A 174 16.01 3.83 -9.19
N GLY A 175 16.46 4.80 -8.40
CA GLY A 175 17.20 5.97 -8.87
C GLY A 175 16.33 7.08 -9.46
N TRP A 176 15.04 7.17 -9.04
CA TRP A 176 14.15 8.24 -9.46
C TRP A 176 14.21 9.41 -8.48
N GLU A 177 14.10 10.62 -8.99
CA GLU A 177 13.78 11.79 -8.21
C GLU A 177 12.29 11.76 -7.85
N VAL A 178 11.98 11.68 -6.55
CA VAL A 178 10.62 11.52 -6.06
C VAL A 178 10.19 12.76 -5.30
N GLU A 179 9.10 13.38 -5.74
CA GLU A 179 8.41 14.47 -5.06
C GLU A 179 7.09 13.95 -4.50
N LEU A 180 6.79 14.27 -3.25
CA LEU A 180 5.54 13.90 -2.60
C LEU A 180 4.71 15.17 -2.36
N ALA A 181 3.53 15.26 -2.96
CA ALA A 181 2.57 16.27 -2.57
C ALA A 181 2.06 16.02 -1.15
N ASN A 182 1.75 17.09 -0.42
CA ASN A 182 1.18 16.98 0.92
C ASN A 182 -0.07 16.11 0.94
N ARG A 183 -0.28 15.44 2.07
CA ARG A 183 -1.33 14.45 2.27
C ARG A 183 -2.71 15.00 1.91
N GLY A 184 -3.31 14.42 0.85
CA GLY A 184 -4.70 14.72 0.47
C GLY A 184 -4.94 16.11 -0.10
N ASP A 185 -3.91 16.86 -0.49
CA ASP A 185 -4.05 18.15 -1.18
C ASP A 185 -3.71 18.03 -2.67
N LEU A 186 -4.71 17.71 -3.47
CA LEU A 186 -4.57 17.62 -4.93
C LEU A 186 -4.19 18.99 -5.55
N LYS A 187 -4.57 20.11 -4.93
CA LYS A 187 -4.20 21.44 -5.40
C LYS A 187 -2.71 21.70 -5.27
N GLU A 188 -2.10 21.20 -4.20
CA GLU A 188 -0.64 21.25 -4.05
C GLU A 188 0.06 20.39 -5.11
N ALA A 189 -0.44 19.18 -5.37
CA ALA A 189 0.06 18.36 -6.46
C ALA A 189 -0.01 19.09 -7.81
N GLY A 190 -1.12 19.80 -8.09
CA GLY A 190 -1.26 20.64 -9.27
C GLY A 190 -0.25 21.79 -9.32
N LYS A 191 0.04 22.45 -8.20
CA LYS A 191 1.07 23.51 -8.12
C LYS A 191 2.47 22.97 -8.37
N LEU A 192 2.80 21.80 -7.80
CA LEU A 192 4.08 21.15 -8.04
C LEU A 192 4.23 20.73 -9.51
N ALA A 193 3.20 20.13 -10.10
CA ALA A 193 3.18 19.76 -11.52
C ALA A 193 3.33 20.97 -12.47
N ALA A 194 2.84 22.14 -12.06
CA ALA A 194 3.00 23.38 -12.80
C ALA A 194 4.39 24.04 -12.63
N SER A 195 5.10 23.75 -11.54
CA SER A 195 6.36 24.41 -11.19
C SER A 195 7.56 23.85 -11.92
N ARG A 196 7.55 22.57 -12.27
CA ARG A 196 8.61 21.87 -13.02
C ARG A 196 8.08 20.62 -13.75
N PRO A 197 8.78 20.17 -14.81
CA PRO A 197 8.39 18.96 -15.49
C PRO A 197 8.63 17.71 -14.64
N PHE A 198 7.70 16.75 -14.75
CA PHE A 198 7.81 15.42 -14.20
C PHE A 198 7.57 14.41 -15.32
N SER A 199 8.37 13.36 -15.38
CA SER A 199 8.16 12.28 -16.35
C SER A 199 6.91 11.48 -16.03
N LEU A 200 6.65 11.29 -14.70
CA LEU A 200 5.47 10.59 -14.20
C LEU A 200 4.74 11.46 -13.15
N ILE A 201 3.42 11.37 -13.16
CA ILE A 201 2.57 11.89 -12.09
C ILE A 201 1.69 10.74 -11.61
N GLY A 202 1.93 10.26 -10.38
CA GLY A 202 1.24 9.13 -9.78
C GLY A 202 0.16 9.58 -8.80
N LEU A 203 -1.07 9.08 -8.94
CA LEU A 203 -2.17 9.31 -8.02
C LEU A 203 -2.59 8.02 -7.34
N SER A 204 -2.45 7.97 -6.01
CA SER A 204 -2.88 6.86 -5.17
C SER A 204 -4.31 7.04 -4.71
N VAL A 205 -5.14 6.00 -4.88
CA VAL A 205 -6.56 5.99 -4.49
C VAL A 205 -6.81 4.85 -3.52
N GLY A 206 -7.08 5.18 -2.25
CA GLY A 206 -7.27 4.20 -1.18
C GLY A 206 -8.65 3.57 -1.16
N HIS A 207 -9.70 4.35 -1.48
CA HIS A 207 -11.09 3.91 -1.38
C HIS A 207 -11.85 4.03 -2.70
N ARG A 208 -12.72 3.05 -2.97
CA ARG A 208 -13.58 3.02 -4.17
C ARG A 208 -14.52 4.22 -4.28
N ARG A 209 -14.91 4.86 -3.16
CA ARG A 209 -15.73 6.08 -3.16
C ARG A 209 -15.08 7.24 -3.91
N HIS A 210 -13.76 7.26 -4.03
CA HIS A 210 -13.03 8.31 -4.77
C HIS A 210 -12.95 8.06 -6.28
N LEU A 211 -13.45 6.91 -6.76
CA LEU A 211 -13.44 6.57 -8.18
C LEU A 211 -14.45 7.39 -9.00
N ASP A 212 -15.53 7.89 -8.39
CA ASP A 212 -16.58 8.64 -9.10
C ASP A 212 -16.05 9.99 -9.60
N GLU A 213 -15.17 10.64 -8.83
CA GLU A 213 -14.55 11.93 -9.17
C GLU A 213 -13.15 11.79 -9.78
N LEU A 214 -12.69 10.57 -10.01
CA LEU A 214 -11.30 10.31 -10.37
C LEU A 214 -10.94 10.87 -11.74
N SER A 215 -11.86 10.84 -12.72
CA SER A 215 -11.63 11.41 -14.04
C SER A 215 -11.36 12.91 -13.97
N ASP A 216 -12.08 13.65 -13.11
CA ASP A 216 -11.89 15.08 -12.93
C ASP A 216 -10.54 15.39 -12.26
N LYS A 217 -10.14 14.57 -11.29
CA LYS A 217 -8.84 14.69 -10.60
C LYS A 217 -7.67 14.42 -11.56
N VAL A 218 -7.78 13.38 -12.38
CA VAL A 218 -6.78 13.06 -13.42
C VAL A 218 -6.71 14.19 -14.44
N ALA A 219 -7.86 14.67 -14.93
CA ALA A 219 -7.92 15.79 -15.87
C ALA A 219 -7.37 17.09 -15.27
N PHE A 220 -7.58 17.32 -13.96
CA PHE A 220 -7.00 18.46 -13.26
C PHE A 220 -5.47 18.38 -13.24
N LEU A 221 -4.88 17.23 -12.84
CA LEU A 221 -3.43 17.05 -12.81
C LEU A 221 -2.81 17.17 -14.20
N ARG A 222 -3.45 16.58 -15.22
CA ARG A 222 -2.98 16.67 -16.61
C ARG A 222 -2.95 18.14 -17.09
N ARG A 223 -3.99 18.92 -16.83
CA ARG A 223 -4.02 20.36 -17.17
C ARG A 223 -3.06 21.22 -16.36
N SER A 224 -2.74 20.78 -15.14
CA SER A 224 -1.80 21.51 -14.26
C SER A 224 -0.35 21.24 -14.62
N SER A 225 -0.04 20.11 -15.26
CA SER A 225 1.33 19.79 -15.64
C SER A 225 1.88 20.77 -16.67
N CYS A 226 3.09 21.26 -16.42
CA CYS A 226 3.84 22.08 -17.39
C CYS A 226 4.48 21.23 -18.50
N ASP A 227 4.49 19.89 -18.38
CA ASP A 227 4.92 18.95 -19.42
C ASP A 227 3.70 18.11 -19.87
N GLU A 228 3.17 18.40 -21.06
CA GLU A 228 2.05 17.67 -21.66
C GLU A 228 2.38 16.18 -21.90
N SER A 229 3.66 15.83 -21.97
CA SER A 229 4.15 14.46 -22.16
C SER A 229 4.29 13.68 -20.86
N SER A 230 3.95 14.24 -19.70
CA SER A 230 3.92 13.55 -18.43
C SER A 230 2.95 12.36 -18.46
N CYS A 231 3.42 11.19 -18.02
CA CYS A 231 2.58 10.01 -17.91
C CYS A 231 1.77 10.06 -16.60
N LEU A 232 0.46 9.95 -16.69
CA LEU A 232 -0.44 9.86 -15.54
C LEU A 232 -0.63 8.39 -15.13
N MET A 233 -0.16 8.08 -13.93
CA MET A 233 -0.21 6.74 -13.35
C MET A 233 -1.21 6.68 -12.20
N LEU A 234 -2.10 5.69 -12.20
CA LEU A 234 -3.01 5.41 -11.10
C LEU A 234 -2.59 4.16 -10.34
N GLY A 235 -2.85 4.16 -9.05
CA GLY A 235 -2.61 3.00 -8.21
C GLY A 235 -3.39 3.06 -6.90
N GLY A 236 -3.19 2.05 -6.06
CA GLY A 236 -3.78 1.98 -4.73
C GLY A 236 -4.87 0.92 -4.60
N PRO A 237 -5.34 0.68 -3.35
CA PRO A 237 -6.28 -0.38 -3.02
C PRO A 237 -7.61 -0.31 -3.78
N ALA A 238 -8.05 0.87 -4.22
CA ALA A 238 -9.29 1.04 -4.96
C ALA A 238 -9.34 0.25 -6.28
N PHE A 239 -8.17 -0.11 -6.85
CA PHE A 239 -8.05 -0.77 -8.15
C PHE A 239 -7.84 -2.28 -8.07
N GLN A 240 -7.78 -2.90 -6.88
CA GLN A 240 -7.46 -4.33 -6.73
C GLN A 240 -8.42 -5.26 -7.49
N ASP A 241 -9.69 -4.85 -7.64
CA ASP A 241 -10.73 -5.61 -8.33
C ASP A 241 -11.21 -4.95 -9.64
N GLU A 242 -10.55 -3.87 -10.08
CA GLU A 242 -10.93 -3.17 -11.30
C GLU A 242 -10.32 -3.84 -12.54
N SER A 243 -11.12 -3.99 -13.59
CA SER A 243 -10.61 -4.51 -14.86
C SER A 243 -9.79 -3.42 -15.58
N PRO A 244 -8.72 -3.78 -16.32
CA PRO A 244 -7.91 -2.84 -17.08
C PRO A 244 -8.71 -1.91 -18.00
N ARG A 245 -9.77 -2.41 -18.64
CA ARG A 245 -10.65 -1.62 -19.54
C ARG A 245 -11.46 -0.53 -18.81
N ARG A 246 -11.72 -0.69 -17.52
CA ARG A 246 -12.38 0.35 -16.72
C ARG A 246 -11.48 1.51 -16.39
N VAL A 247 -10.21 1.29 -16.42
CA VAL A 247 -9.20 2.26 -16.04
C VAL A 247 -8.97 3.32 -17.11
N GLU A 248 -9.04 2.94 -18.40
CA GLU A 248 -8.96 3.87 -19.53
C GLU A 248 -9.98 5.01 -19.44
N ARG A 249 -11.15 4.76 -18.82
CA ARG A 249 -12.18 5.79 -18.63
C ARG A 249 -11.76 6.93 -17.71
N TYR A 250 -10.77 6.73 -16.84
CA TYR A 250 -10.28 7.78 -15.94
C TYR A 250 -9.27 8.73 -16.60
N GLY A 251 -8.90 8.48 -17.86
CA GLY A 251 -7.97 9.34 -18.59
C GLY A 251 -6.52 9.23 -18.16
N ALA A 252 -6.16 8.17 -17.44
CA ALA A 252 -4.80 7.85 -17.07
C ALA A 252 -4.12 6.98 -18.13
N ASP A 253 -2.79 7.02 -18.16
CA ASP A 253 -1.98 6.28 -19.13
C ASP A 253 -1.63 4.88 -18.59
N ILE A 254 -1.43 4.75 -17.27
CA ILE A 254 -1.00 3.52 -16.63
C ILE A 254 -1.81 3.28 -15.36
N VAL A 255 -2.09 2.01 -15.05
CA VAL A 255 -2.61 1.59 -13.74
C VAL A 255 -1.75 0.50 -13.15
N CYS A 256 -1.37 0.69 -11.91
CA CYS A 256 -0.47 -0.18 -11.18
C CYS A 256 -1.19 -0.86 -10.02
N GLN A 257 -0.93 -2.16 -9.86
CA GLN A 257 -1.49 -2.97 -8.79
C GLN A 257 -0.63 -2.94 -7.52
N ASP A 258 0.68 -2.73 -7.67
CA ASP A 258 1.64 -2.65 -6.57
C ASP A 258 2.82 -1.73 -6.93
N ALA A 259 3.67 -1.45 -5.93
CA ALA A 259 4.80 -0.54 -6.07
C ALA A 259 5.87 -1.04 -7.06
N ALA A 260 6.10 -2.36 -7.13
CA ALA A 260 7.08 -2.92 -8.05
C ALA A 260 6.62 -2.81 -9.51
N HIS A 261 5.32 -3.04 -9.74
CA HIS A 261 4.68 -2.85 -11.04
C HIS A 261 4.71 -1.37 -11.45
N ALA A 262 4.53 -0.45 -10.50
CA ALA A 262 4.61 0.98 -10.77
C ALA A 262 5.99 1.40 -11.29
N VAL A 263 7.08 0.95 -10.63
CA VAL A 263 8.45 1.23 -11.08
C VAL A 263 8.73 0.62 -12.46
N ALA A 264 8.39 -0.67 -12.67
CA ALA A 264 8.60 -1.33 -13.95
C ALA A 264 7.85 -0.65 -15.10
N SER A 265 6.63 -0.18 -14.87
CA SER A 265 5.83 0.57 -15.84
C SER A 265 6.43 1.94 -16.14
N GLY A 266 6.94 2.63 -15.12
CA GLY A 266 7.65 3.90 -15.27
C GLY A 266 8.92 3.77 -16.11
N GLU A 267 9.75 2.76 -15.85
CA GLU A 267 10.96 2.45 -16.63
C GLU A 267 10.61 2.15 -18.10
N SER A 268 9.56 1.36 -18.33
CA SER A 268 9.09 1.04 -19.67
C SER A 268 8.63 2.28 -20.43
N PHE A 269 7.92 3.20 -19.77
CA PHE A 269 7.46 4.45 -20.36
C PHE A 269 8.64 5.32 -20.80
N ILE A 270 9.63 5.54 -19.92
CA ILE A 270 10.82 6.35 -20.24
C ILE A 270 11.60 5.72 -21.41
N SER A 271 11.79 4.40 -21.38
CA SER A 271 12.51 3.70 -22.45
C SER A 271 11.84 3.89 -23.81
N THR A 272 10.52 3.86 -23.87
CA THR A 272 9.74 4.09 -25.08
C THR A 272 9.84 5.54 -25.55
N LYS A 273 9.80 6.50 -24.63
CA LYS A 273 9.91 7.93 -24.92
C LYS A 273 11.29 8.30 -25.49
N SER A 274 12.36 7.68 -24.97
CA SER A 274 13.73 7.90 -25.47
C SER A 274 13.95 7.36 -26.88
N LEU A 275 13.37 6.19 -27.21
CA LEU A 275 13.43 5.62 -28.57
C LEU A 275 12.69 6.48 -29.59
N GLY A 276 11.55 7.08 -29.21
CA GLY A 276 10.80 7.99 -30.08
C GLY A 276 11.55 9.30 -30.40
N ARG A 277 12.36 9.81 -29.46
CA ARG A 277 13.18 11.02 -29.68
C ARG A 277 14.38 10.76 -30.64
N SER A 278 14.94 9.55 -30.62
CA SER A 278 16.10 9.18 -31.49
C SER A 278 15.71 8.96 -32.95
N SER A 279 14.43 8.75 -33.27
CA SER A 279 13.93 8.52 -34.60
C SER A 279 13.49 9.79 -35.37
N THR A 280 13.56 10.98 -34.72
CA THR A 280 13.10 12.26 -35.28
C THR A 280 14.27 13.24 -35.51
N SER A 281 15.50 12.82 -35.31
CA SER A 281 16.74 13.55 -35.67
C SER A 281 17.40 12.92 -36.90
#